data_7a39e5a1d17a497a5c2a029420d12c5b
#
_entry.id   7a39e5a1d17a497a5c2a029420d12c5b
#
_cell.length_a   1.000
_cell.length_b   1.000
_cell.length_c   1.000
_cell.angle_alpha   90.00
_cell.angle_beta   90.00
_cell.angle_gamma   90.00
#
_symmetry.space_group_name_H-M   'P 1'
#
loop_
_entity.id
_entity.type
_entity.pdbx_description
1 polymer ?
#
loop_
_entity_poly.entity_id
_entity_poly.type
_entity_poly.pdbx_seq_one_letter_code
_entity_poly.pdbx_strand_id
1 'polypeptide(L)'
;MTRQLTPDVQLVERMAAGDRNAHEEFCKRHRLSLYAQAYALLVDAASAEWVVVETLQRAWHAAKDFNPGAGSAFAWISEIGRSVARRRRPPHDSTTSRSTAF
;
A
#
# COMPACT_ATOMS: atom_id res chain seq x y z
N MET A 1 -2.35 -27.42 16.95
CA MET A 1 -1.36 -27.29 15.89
C MET A 1 -1.33 -25.90 15.30
N THR A 2 -0.16 -25.38 15.14
CA THR A 2 -0.01 -24.00 14.67
C THR A 2 0.09 -23.97 13.14
N ARG A 3 -0.69 -23.13 12.56
CA ARG A 3 -0.60 -22.93 11.12
C ARG A 3 0.48 -21.89 10.84
N GLN A 4 1.37 -22.20 9.93
CA GLN A 4 2.40 -21.28 9.54
C GLN A 4 1.95 -20.48 8.33
N LEU A 5 2.12 -19.19 8.43
CA LEU A 5 1.81 -18.31 7.30
C LEU A 5 3.02 -18.26 6.38
N THR A 6 2.74 -18.17 5.10
CA THR A 6 3.79 -17.95 4.12
C THR A 6 4.43 -16.59 4.39
N PRO A 7 5.76 -16.53 4.50
CA PRO A 7 6.42 -15.23 4.71
C PRO A 7 6.15 -14.27 3.56
N ASP A 8 6.08 -12.99 3.90
CA ASP A 8 5.79 -11.96 2.90
C ASP A 8 6.76 -11.99 1.73
N VAL A 9 8.05 -12.23 2.01
CA VAL A 9 9.04 -12.27 0.94
C VAL A 9 8.68 -13.33 -0.09
N GLN A 10 8.23 -14.50 0.38
CA GLN A 10 7.84 -15.56 -0.54
C GLN A 10 6.62 -15.18 -1.35
N LEU A 11 5.67 -14.46 -0.73
CA LEU A 11 4.51 -13.99 -1.47
C LEU A 11 4.93 -13.03 -2.57
N VAL A 12 5.84 -12.12 -2.26
CA VAL A 12 6.30 -11.16 -3.26
C VAL A 12 7.03 -11.87 -4.40
N GLU A 13 7.83 -12.88 -4.07
CA GLU A 13 8.52 -13.65 -5.10
C GLU A 13 7.54 -14.36 -6.02
N ARG A 14 6.48 -14.92 -5.44
CA ARG A 14 5.46 -15.58 -6.23
C ARG A 14 4.66 -14.59 -7.06
N MET A 15 4.41 -13.40 -6.50
CA MET A 15 3.77 -12.33 -7.27
C MET A 15 4.62 -11.94 -8.47
N ALA A 16 5.93 -11.87 -8.27
CA ALA A 16 6.83 -11.54 -9.38
C ALA A 16 6.78 -12.60 -10.47
N ALA A 17 6.46 -13.83 -10.10
CA ALA A 17 6.33 -14.92 -11.06
C ALA A 17 4.93 -15.02 -11.67
N GLY A 18 4.03 -14.12 -11.30
CA GLY A 18 2.69 -14.10 -11.87
C GLY A 18 1.65 -14.87 -11.09
N ASP A 19 1.92 -15.20 -9.84
CA ASP A 19 0.99 -15.97 -9.01
C ASP A 19 -0.05 -15.04 -8.39
N ARG A 20 -1.24 -15.05 -8.96
CA ARG A 20 -2.29 -14.16 -8.48
C ARG A 20 -2.82 -14.54 -7.11
N ASN A 21 -2.74 -15.82 -6.74
CA ASN A 21 -3.15 -16.23 -5.41
C ASN A 21 -2.22 -15.63 -4.35
N ALA A 22 -0.94 -15.54 -4.65
CA ALA A 22 -0.01 -14.89 -3.74
C ALA A 22 -0.33 -13.41 -3.60
N HIS A 23 -0.70 -12.76 -4.67
CA HIS A 23 -1.09 -11.34 -4.63
C HIS A 23 -2.33 -11.16 -3.76
N GLU A 24 -3.31 -12.02 -3.93
CA GLU A 24 -4.54 -11.94 -3.14
C GLU A 24 -4.24 -12.08 -1.65
N GLU A 25 -3.38 -13.01 -1.31
CA GLU A 25 -3.00 -13.21 0.09
C GLU A 25 -2.25 -11.99 0.62
N PHE A 26 -1.34 -11.45 -0.18
CA PHE A 26 -0.59 -10.27 0.20
C PHE A 26 -1.52 -9.08 0.44
N CYS A 27 -2.51 -8.91 -0.42
CA CYS A 27 -3.49 -7.85 -0.27
C CYS A 27 -4.26 -7.99 1.04
N LYS A 28 -4.71 -9.20 1.35
CA LYS A 28 -5.44 -9.43 2.58
C LYS A 28 -4.63 -9.07 3.81
N ARG A 29 -3.34 -9.35 3.77
CA ARG A 29 -2.48 -9.11 4.92
C ARG A 29 -2.25 -7.63 5.18
N HIS A 30 -2.16 -6.86 4.14
CA HIS A 30 -1.62 -5.50 4.29
C HIS A 30 -2.63 -4.40 4.10
N ARG A 31 -3.83 -4.71 3.62
CA ARG A 31 -4.75 -3.63 3.27
C ARG A 31 -5.16 -2.78 4.47
N LEU A 32 -5.33 -3.38 5.65
CA LEU A 32 -5.73 -2.59 6.82
C LEU A 32 -4.63 -1.66 7.27
N SER A 33 -3.39 -2.14 7.27
CA SER A 33 -2.26 -1.28 7.61
C SER A 33 -2.11 -0.15 6.62
N LEU A 34 -2.26 -0.46 5.33
CA LEU A 34 -2.15 0.57 4.31
C LEU A 34 -3.27 1.59 4.43
N TYR A 35 -4.47 1.12 4.74
CA TYR A 35 -5.59 2.04 4.94
C TYR A 35 -5.31 2.97 6.12
N ALA A 36 -4.84 2.42 7.24
CA ALA A 36 -4.56 3.23 8.41
C ALA A 36 -3.50 4.27 8.12
N GLN A 37 -2.44 3.88 7.41
CA GLN A 37 -1.38 4.80 7.05
C GLN A 37 -1.89 5.90 6.13
N ALA A 38 -2.67 5.52 5.14
CA ALA A 38 -3.20 6.49 4.19
C ALA A 38 -4.19 7.44 4.87
N TYR A 39 -5.03 6.92 5.73
CA TYR A 39 -5.99 7.75 6.43
C TYR A 39 -5.29 8.75 7.34
N ALA A 40 -4.20 8.32 7.98
CA ALA A 40 -3.44 9.22 8.84
C ALA A 40 -2.89 10.40 8.05
N LEU A 41 -2.56 10.18 6.79
CA LEU A 41 -2.01 11.25 5.95
C LEU A 41 -3.08 12.12 5.31
N LEU A 42 -4.17 11.50 4.87
CA LEU A 42 -5.16 12.20 4.04
C LEU A 42 -6.42 12.59 4.79
N VAL A 43 -6.70 11.91 5.89
CA VAL A 43 -7.88 12.16 6.74
C VAL A 43 -9.15 12.19 5.90
N ASP A 44 -9.27 11.24 4.98
CA ASP A 44 -10.40 11.12 4.07
C ASP A 44 -10.55 9.66 3.71
N ALA A 45 -11.70 9.07 4.04
CA ALA A 45 -11.89 7.64 3.88
C ALA A 45 -11.84 7.21 2.41
N ALA A 46 -12.48 7.96 1.53
CA ALA A 46 -12.50 7.59 0.13
C ALA A 46 -11.11 7.66 -0.47
N SER A 47 -10.35 8.69 -0.11
CA SER A 47 -8.98 8.82 -0.60
C SER A 47 -8.10 7.71 -0.06
N ALA A 48 -8.30 7.35 1.22
CA ALA A 48 -7.50 6.27 1.80
C ALA A 48 -7.79 4.94 1.11
N GLU A 49 -9.05 4.66 0.82
CA GLU A 49 -9.40 3.44 0.10
C GLU A 49 -8.78 3.41 -1.29
N TRP A 50 -8.81 4.55 -1.96
CA TRP A 50 -8.19 4.64 -3.27
C TRP A 50 -6.70 4.35 -3.20
N VAL A 51 -6.03 4.89 -2.17
CA VAL A 51 -4.61 4.66 -1.99
C VAL A 51 -4.32 3.17 -1.78
N VAL A 52 -5.15 2.48 -0.99
CA VAL A 52 -4.95 1.06 -0.76
C VAL A 52 -5.01 0.29 -2.08
N VAL A 53 -6.05 0.54 -2.87
CA VAL A 53 -6.21 -0.17 -4.14
C VAL A 53 -5.05 0.12 -5.07
N GLU A 54 -4.70 1.37 -5.20
CA GLU A 54 -3.62 1.76 -6.10
C GLU A 54 -2.28 1.18 -5.65
N THR A 55 -2.03 1.22 -4.34
CA THR A 55 -0.79 0.69 -3.79
C THR A 55 -0.64 -0.80 -4.07
N LEU A 56 -1.71 -1.55 -3.87
CA LEU A 56 -1.63 -2.99 -4.06
C LEU A 56 -1.52 -3.37 -5.54
N GLN A 57 -2.09 -2.55 -6.43
CA GLN A 57 -1.88 -2.77 -7.85
C GLN A 57 -0.44 -2.49 -8.25
N ARG A 58 0.13 -1.44 -7.68
CA ARG A 58 1.54 -1.13 -7.96
C ARG A 58 2.46 -2.21 -7.42
N ALA A 59 2.09 -2.80 -6.28
CA ALA A 59 2.87 -3.89 -5.73
C ALA A 59 2.94 -5.06 -6.70
N TRP A 60 1.83 -5.35 -7.36
CA TRP A 60 1.81 -6.43 -8.34
C TRP A 60 2.83 -6.18 -9.45
N HIS A 61 2.85 -4.96 -9.97
CA HIS A 61 3.74 -4.64 -11.08
C HIS A 61 5.19 -4.46 -10.64
N ALA A 62 5.41 -4.06 -9.40
CA ALA A 62 6.75 -3.80 -8.89
C ALA A 62 7.38 -4.99 -8.17
N ALA A 63 6.63 -6.10 -8.05
CA ALA A 63 7.11 -7.24 -7.26
C ALA A 63 8.45 -7.76 -7.77
N LYS A 64 8.66 -7.74 -9.06
CA LYS A 64 9.91 -8.25 -9.63
C LYS A 64 11.12 -7.38 -9.27
N ASP A 65 10.88 -6.15 -8.86
CA ASP A 65 11.97 -5.25 -8.49
C ASP A 65 12.22 -5.23 -6.98
N PHE A 66 11.45 -5.99 -6.23
CA PHE A 66 11.63 -6.03 -4.78
C PHE A 66 12.96 -6.67 -4.42
N ASN A 67 13.70 -5.99 -3.56
CA ASN A 67 15.00 -6.47 -3.11
C ASN A 67 14.92 -6.83 -1.63
N PRO A 68 14.86 -8.13 -1.29
CA PRO A 68 14.74 -8.51 0.12
C PRO A 68 15.94 -8.12 0.96
N GLY A 69 17.09 -7.86 0.31
CA GLY A 69 18.26 -7.41 1.03
C GLY A 69 18.18 -5.95 1.46
N ALA A 70 17.28 -5.18 0.89
CA ALA A 70 17.16 -3.77 1.20
C ALA A 70 16.16 -3.47 2.31
N GLY A 71 15.41 -4.47 2.76
CA GLY A 71 14.42 -4.25 3.82
C GLY A 71 13.29 -5.25 3.73
N SER A 72 12.33 -5.09 4.64
CA SER A 72 11.21 -6.02 4.70
C SER A 72 10.17 -5.69 3.62
N ALA A 73 9.34 -6.69 3.33
CA ALA A 73 8.25 -6.47 2.39
C ALA A 73 7.27 -5.45 2.93
N PHE A 74 7.07 -5.41 4.25
CA PHE A 74 6.19 -4.42 4.85
C PHE A 74 6.73 -3.01 4.64
N ALA A 75 8.02 -2.81 4.84
CA ALA A 75 8.63 -1.49 4.60
C ALA A 75 8.50 -1.10 3.13
N TRP A 76 8.70 -2.07 2.25
CA TRP A 76 8.59 -1.84 0.81
C TRP A 76 7.19 -1.40 0.41
N ILE A 77 6.17 -2.14 0.85
CA ILE A 77 4.82 -1.80 0.46
C ILE A 77 4.36 -0.49 1.12
N SER A 78 4.83 -0.24 2.34
CA SER A 78 4.49 1.01 3.02
C SER A 78 5.07 2.21 2.28
N GLU A 79 6.26 2.06 1.73
CA GLU A 79 6.86 3.15 0.96
C GLU A 79 6.09 3.42 -0.31
N ILE A 80 5.64 2.37 -1.00
CA ILE A 80 4.79 2.55 -2.16
C ILE A 80 3.51 3.29 -1.75
N GLY A 81 2.92 2.88 -0.63
CA GLY A 81 1.70 3.51 -0.15
C GLY A 81 1.89 4.99 0.15
N ARG A 82 3.00 5.35 0.79
CA ARG A 82 3.27 6.75 1.09
C ARG A 82 3.44 7.56 -0.20
N SER A 83 4.11 6.98 -1.18
CA SER A 83 4.30 7.64 -2.45
C SER A 83 2.97 7.89 -3.15
N VAL A 84 2.10 6.88 -3.14
CA VAL A 84 0.78 7.03 -3.74
C VAL A 84 -0.02 8.09 -2.98
N ALA A 85 0.03 8.05 -1.65
CA ALA A 85 -0.73 9.00 -0.83
C ALA A 85 -0.28 10.44 -1.07
N ARG A 86 1.01 10.65 -1.26
CA ARG A 86 1.52 12.01 -1.51
C ARG A 86 0.99 12.57 -2.80
N ARG A 87 0.69 11.73 -3.77
CA ARG A 87 0.15 12.19 -5.04
C ARG A 87 -1.34 12.39 -4.98
N ARG A 88 -1.99 11.75 -4.01
CA ARG A 88 -3.44 11.82 -3.89
C ARG A 88 -3.80 12.84 -2.83
N ARG A 89 -4.16 14.02 -3.24
CA ARG A 89 -4.58 15.03 -2.30
C ARG A 89 -6.09 15.18 -2.39
N PRO A 90 -6.79 15.15 -1.25
CA PRO A 90 -8.23 15.33 -1.28
C PRO A 90 -8.55 16.70 -1.87
N PRO A 91 -9.60 16.81 -2.67
CA PRO A 91 -9.94 18.11 -3.28
C PRO A 91 -10.14 19.21 -2.25
N HIS A 92 -10.73 18.90 -1.09
CA HIS A 92 -11.00 19.90 -0.08
C HIS A 92 -9.72 20.40 0.59
N ASP A 93 -8.61 19.72 0.38
CA ASP A 93 -7.35 20.12 0.97
C ASP A 93 -6.95 21.52 0.49
N SER A 94 -6.99 21.72 -0.83
CA SER A 94 -6.70 23.02 -1.39
C SER A 94 -7.71 24.07 -0.95
N THR A 95 -8.95 23.67 -0.90
CA THR A 95 -10.02 24.55 -0.48
C THR A 95 -9.83 25.02 0.94
N THR A 96 -9.44 24.08 1.79
CA THR A 96 -9.20 24.38 3.19
C THR A 96 -8.10 25.44 3.32
N SER A 97 -7.03 25.26 2.58
CA SER A 97 -5.94 26.22 2.62
C SER A 97 -6.42 27.61 2.24
N ARG A 98 -7.20 27.69 1.19
CA ARG A 98 -7.70 28.98 0.77
C ARG A 98 -8.65 29.58 1.79
N SER A 99 -9.49 28.74 2.38
CA SER A 99 -10.43 29.21 3.37
C SER A 99 -9.73 29.86 4.55
N THR A 100 -8.63 29.30 4.94
CA THR A 100 -7.92 29.83 6.09
C THR A 100 -7.16 31.09 5.77
N ALA A 101 -7.13 31.46 4.52
CA ALA A 101 -6.40 32.66 4.12
C ALA A 101 -7.15 33.94 4.47
N PHE A 102 -8.40 33.84 4.87
CA PHE A 102 -9.12 35.05 5.25
C PHE A 102 -9.69 35.00 6.64
#